data_76ed2adf6ae29bd4b3a229ee89a18e5f
#
_entry.id   76ed2adf6ae29bd4b3a229ee89a18e5f
#
_cell.length_a   1.000
_cell.length_b   1.000
_cell.length_c   1.000
_cell.angle_alpha   90.00
_cell.angle_beta   90.00
_cell.angle_gamma   90.00
#
_symmetry.space_group_name_H-M   'P 1'
#
loop_
_entity.id
_entity.type
_entity.pdbx_description
1 polymer ?
#
loop_
_entity_poly.entity_id
_entity_poly.type
_entity_poly.pdbx_seq_one_letter_code
_entity_poly.pdbx_strand_id
1 'polypeptide(L)'
;NIKDYIPKDKVIWEGCLLNSNEQSKRCLIEMGCKEVIGDKTVDFLDEDWFQDYCDMIITNPPFDKKIKIPILKKLRELDKPFILIMNSMNIFTKYFKEIFGDKMEDIKIIYPTTKLHFDKYDEDGELIEKKDNTSFYSCYVCYKVLEHNVWI
;
A
#
# COMPACT_ATOMS: atom_id res chain seq x y z
N ASN A 1 -2.24 -15.69 -4.41
CA ASN A 1 -2.82 -14.42 -4.87
C ASN A 1 -3.01 -13.50 -3.66
N ILE A 2 -2.63 -12.22 -3.77
CA ILE A 2 -2.79 -11.26 -2.66
C ILE A 2 -4.23 -11.17 -2.14
N LYS A 3 -5.20 -11.39 -3.02
CA LYS A 3 -6.64 -11.40 -2.71
C LYS A 3 -6.97 -12.28 -1.49
N ASP A 4 -6.26 -13.38 -1.28
CA ASP A 4 -6.55 -14.35 -0.22
C ASP A 4 -6.11 -13.84 1.17
N TYR A 5 -5.29 -12.80 1.21
CA TYR A 5 -4.73 -12.20 2.43
C TYR A 5 -5.37 -10.87 2.80
N ILE A 6 -6.28 -10.35 1.97
CA ILE A 6 -6.99 -9.10 2.23
C ILE A 6 -8.30 -9.42 2.97
N PRO A 7 -8.52 -8.91 4.20
CA PRO A 7 -9.79 -9.03 4.90
C PRO A 7 -10.94 -8.38 4.11
N LYS A 8 -12.03 -9.13 3.88
CA LYS A 8 -13.15 -8.66 3.04
C LYS A 8 -14.22 -7.90 3.80
N ASP A 9 -14.27 -8.08 5.10
CA ASP A 9 -15.24 -7.50 6.02
C ASP A 9 -14.81 -6.16 6.64
N LYS A 10 -13.61 -5.70 6.31
CA LYS A 10 -13.00 -4.48 6.84
C LYS A 10 -13.26 -3.28 5.94
N VAL A 11 -13.34 -2.09 6.56
CA VAL A 11 -13.30 -0.81 5.86
C VAL A 11 -11.85 -0.51 5.51
N ILE A 12 -11.55 -0.50 4.20
CA ILE A 12 -10.18 -0.32 3.69
C ILE A 12 -10.02 1.11 3.21
N TRP A 13 -8.98 1.78 3.68
CA TRP A 13 -8.57 3.06 3.14
C TRP A 13 -7.45 2.90 2.11
N GLU A 14 -7.75 3.25 0.84
CA GLU A 14 -6.73 3.48 -0.18
C GLU A 14 -6.28 4.94 -0.09
N GLY A 15 -5.16 5.16 0.59
CA GLY A 15 -4.73 6.49 0.99
C GLY A 15 -3.86 7.25 -0.03
N CYS A 16 -3.37 6.59 -1.08
CA CYS A 16 -2.47 7.20 -2.07
C CYS A 16 -3.05 7.15 -3.49
N LEU A 17 -4.30 7.57 -3.63
CA LEU A 17 -4.96 7.67 -4.92
C LEU A 17 -4.36 8.83 -5.73
N LEU A 18 -3.54 8.51 -6.74
CA LEU A 18 -2.78 9.50 -7.50
C LEU A 18 -3.39 9.87 -8.85
N ASN A 19 -4.41 9.15 -9.31
CA ASN A 19 -4.96 9.39 -10.64
C ASN A 19 -6.50 9.46 -10.64
N SER A 20 -7.02 10.03 -11.73
CA SER A 20 -8.43 10.30 -11.88
C SER A 20 -9.31 9.04 -11.95
N ASN A 21 -8.76 7.89 -12.34
CA ASN A 21 -9.54 6.68 -12.54
C ASN A 21 -9.69 5.79 -11.28
N GLU A 22 -9.05 6.15 -10.18
CA GLU A 22 -9.09 5.41 -8.91
C GLU A 22 -8.83 3.89 -9.06
N GLN A 23 -7.88 3.54 -9.93
CA GLN A 23 -7.66 2.14 -10.35
C GLN A 23 -7.38 1.20 -9.18
N SER A 24 -6.57 1.60 -8.20
CA SER A 24 -6.27 0.77 -7.02
C SER A 24 -7.50 0.49 -6.18
N LYS A 25 -8.37 1.47 -6.00
CA LYS A 25 -9.65 1.32 -5.30
C LYS A 25 -10.58 0.34 -6.03
N ARG A 26 -10.69 0.46 -7.36
CA ARG A 26 -11.46 -0.49 -8.18
C ARG A 26 -10.93 -1.91 -8.05
N CYS A 27 -9.61 -2.10 -8.11
CA CYS A 27 -8.99 -3.41 -7.94
C CYS A 27 -9.34 -4.05 -6.58
N LEU A 28 -9.35 -3.27 -5.49
CA LEU A 28 -9.73 -3.77 -4.16
C LEU A 28 -11.22 -4.20 -4.13
N ILE A 29 -12.10 -3.44 -4.75
CA ILE A 29 -13.53 -3.79 -4.88
C ILE A 29 -13.69 -5.08 -5.71
N GLU A 30 -13.00 -5.22 -6.84
CA GLU A 30 -13.01 -6.42 -7.68
C GLU A 30 -12.43 -7.64 -6.95
N MET A 31 -11.52 -7.44 -6.01
CA MET A 31 -11.01 -8.49 -5.13
C MET A 31 -12.04 -8.92 -4.06
N GLY A 32 -13.18 -8.24 -3.98
CA GLY A 32 -14.29 -8.58 -3.08
C GLY A 32 -14.30 -7.82 -1.76
N CYS A 33 -13.54 -6.74 -1.62
CA CYS A 33 -13.63 -5.87 -0.46
C CYS A 33 -14.98 -5.15 -0.43
N LYS A 34 -15.67 -5.20 0.68
CA LYS A 34 -17.02 -4.64 0.79
C LYS A 34 -17.05 -3.13 0.82
N GLU A 35 -16.07 -2.53 1.47
CA GLU A 35 -15.99 -1.09 1.62
C GLU A 35 -14.55 -0.62 1.42
N VAL A 36 -14.36 0.24 0.41
CA VAL A 36 -13.07 0.85 0.09
C VAL A 36 -13.29 2.35 0.00
N ILE A 37 -12.68 3.08 0.93
CA ILE A 37 -12.74 4.52 1.02
C ILE A 37 -11.43 5.14 0.53
N GLY A 38 -11.46 6.42 0.20
CA GLY A 38 -10.34 7.21 -0.29
C GLY A 38 -10.80 8.20 -1.34
N ASP A 39 -10.11 9.32 -1.41
CA ASP A 39 -10.39 10.40 -2.34
C ASP A 39 -9.07 10.94 -2.90
N LYS A 40 -8.96 11.06 -4.22
CA LYS A 40 -7.77 11.57 -4.91
C LYS A 40 -7.44 13.03 -4.60
N THR A 41 -8.40 13.80 -4.08
CA THR A 41 -8.22 15.22 -3.71
C THR A 41 -7.68 15.38 -2.30
N VAL A 42 -7.61 14.30 -1.53
CA VAL A 42 -7.14 14.30 -0.14
C VAL A 42 -5.73 13.76 -0.07
N ASP A 43 -4.80 14.56 0.44
CA ASP A 43 -3.45 14.10 0.73
C ASP A 43 -3.47 13.14 1.92
N PHE A 44 -2.81 11.99 1.79
CA PHE A 44 -2.68 11.02 2.87
C PHE A 44 -2.08 11.61 4.15
N LEU A 45 -1.24 12.62 4.00
CA LEU A 45 -0.57 13.28 5.12
C LEU A 45 -1.46 14.27 5.87
N ASP A 46 -2.50 14.77 5.22
CA ASP A 46 -3.47 15.62 5.89
C ASP A 46 -4.27 14.83 6.91
N GLU A 47 -4.73 15.49 7.93
CA GLU A 47 -5.62 14.88 8.89
C GLU A 47 -7.02 14.75 8.29
N ASP A 48 -7.56 13.54 8.31
CA ASP A 48 -8.81 13.27 7.67
C ASP A 48 -9.64 12.25 8.44
N TRP A 49 -10.96 12.34 8.28
CA TRP A 49 -11.87 11.38 8.87
C TRP A 49 -11.64 9.93 8.37
N PHE A 50 -11.03 9.75 7.19
CA PHE A 50 -10.68 8.42 6.67
C PHE A 50 -9.80 7.64 7.64
N GLN A 51 -8.85 8.32 8.29
CA GLN A 51 -7.94 7.67 9.24
C GLN A 51 -8.69 7.13 10.48
N ASP A 52 -9.75 7.80 10.91
CA ASP A 52 -10.54 7.37 12.06
C ASP A 52 -11.55 6.31 11.68
N TYR A 53 -12.14 6.43 10.50
CA TYR A 53 -13.20 5.55 10.02
C TYR A 53 -12.71 4.20 9.50
N CYS A 54 -11.51 4.12 8.91
CA CYS A 54 -10.98 2.88 8.35
C CYS A 54 -10.55 1.87 9.43
N ASP A 55 -10.70 0.58 9.12
CA ASP A 55 -10.14 -0.52 9.92
C ASP A 55 -8.69 -0.80 9.54
N MET A 56 -8.32 -0.63 8.26
CA MET A 56 -6.99 -0.89 7.75
C MET A 56 -6.68 -0.04 6.52
N ILE A 57 -5.40 0.03 6.17
CA ILE A 57 -4.89 0.80 5.04
C ILE A 57 -4.27 -0.15 4.02
N ILE A 58 -4.66 -0.05 2.75
CA ILE A 58 -4.01 -0.78 1.65
C ILE A 58 -3.69 0.24 0.57
N THR A 59 -2.41 0.42 0.28
CA THR A 59 -2.00 1.45 -0.67
C THR A 59 -0.65 1.13 -1.34
N ASN A 60 -0.41 1.80 -2.46
CA ASN A 60 0.86 1.82 -3.17
C ASN A 60 1.48 3.22 -3.03
N PRO A 61 2.30 3.48 -2.00
CA PRO A 61 2.85 4.80 -1.78
C PRO A 61 3.80 5.21 -2.91
N PRO A 62 3.90 6.52 -3.22
CA PRO A 62 4.82 7.02 -4.21
C PRO A 62 6.27 6.55 -3.98
N PHE A 63 7.00 6.31 -5.06
CA PHE A 63 8.37 5.81 -4.98
C PHE A 63 9.38 6.88 -4.52
N ASP A 64 9.05 8.17 -4.69
CA ASP A 64 9.90 9.26 -4.21
C ASP A 64 10.08 9.17 -2.69
N LYS A 65 11.33 9.12 -2.28
CA LYS A 65 11.72 9.00 -0.87
C LYS A 65 11.23 10.19 -0.02
N LYS A 66 11.19 11.39 -0.59
CA LYS A 66 10.75 12.60 0.12
C LYS A 66 9.26 12.54 0.50
N ILE A 67 8.45 11.88 -0.33
CA ILE A 67 7.00 11.70 -0.10
C ILE A 67 6.76 10.44 0.73
N LYS A 68 7.44 9.35 0.39
CA LYS A 68 7.24 8.04 1.04
C LYS A 68 7.59 8.03 2.52
N ILE A 69 8.70 8.66 2.94
CA ILE A 69 9.10 8.65 4.35
C ILE A 69 8.05 9.28 5.27
N PRO A 70 7.49 10.47 4.98
CA PRO A 70 6.36 11.00 5.75
C PRO A 70 5.17 10.06 5.83
N ILE A 71 4.80 9.41 4.71
CA ILE A 71 3.70 8.43 4.68
C ILE A 71 3.98 7.26 5.62
N LEU A 72 5.18 6.69 5.58
CA LEU A 72 5.55 5.59 6.49
C LEU A 72 5.53 6.00 7.96
N LYS A 73 5.94 7.22 8.28
CA LYS A 73 5.85 7.77 9.64
C LYS A 73 4.40 7.89 10.09
N LYS A 74 3.53 8.45 9.24
CA LYS A 74 2.09 8.55 9.55
C LYS A 74 1.45 7.17 9.75
N LEU A 75 1.75 6.19 8.90
CA LEU A 75 1.30 4.81 9.07
C LEU A 75 1.74 4.22 10.42
N ARG A 76 2.98 4.50 10.83
CA ARG A 76 3.50 4.08 12.13
C ARG A 76 2.76 4.75 13.30
N GLU A 77 2.41 6.02 13.17
CA GLU A 77 1.67 6.80 14.17
C GLU A 77 0.22 6.33 14.29
N LEU A 78 -0.45 6.05 13.17
CA LEU A 78 -1.83 5.54 13.16
C LEU A 78 -1.95 4.17 13.81
N ASP A 79 -0.90 3.38 13.81
CA ASP A 79 -0.81 2.04 14.42
C ASP A 79 -1.92 1.06 13.96
N LYS A 80 -2.54 1.32 12.81
CA LYS A 80 -3.56 0.46 12.19
C LYS A 80 -2.93 -0.61 11.31
N PRO A 81 -3.60 -1.76 11.12
CA PRO A 81 -3.17 -2.74 10.13
C PRO A 81 -3.00 -2.12 8.75
N PHE A 82 -1.95 -2.49 8.05
CA PHE A 82 -1.76 -2.05 6.67
C PHE A 82 -1.12 -3.10 5.76
N ILE A 83 -1.35 -2.95 4.46
CA ILE A 83 -0.63 -3.64 3.38
C ILE A 83 -0.12 -2.58 2.41
N LEU A 84 1.20 -2.53 2.20
CA LEU A 84 1.84 -1.63 1.26
C LEU A 84 2.50 -2.40 0.12
N ILE A 85 2.32 -1.94 -1.11
CA ILE A 85 3.15 -2.37 -2.23
C ILE A 85 4.43 -1.53 -2.23
N MET A 86 5.58 -2.17 -2.08
CA MET A 86 6.86 -1.45 -2.01
C MET A 86 7.95 -2.17 -2.79
N ASN A 87 8.94 -1.41 -3.27
CA ASN A 87 10.21 -1.99 -3.68
C ASN A 87 10.82 -2.75 -2.49
N SER A 88 11.14 -4.01 -2.68
CA SER A 88 11.62 -4.92 -1.62
C SER A 88 12.89 -4.40 -0.92
N MET A 89 13.74 -3.63 -1.61
CA MET A 89 14.94 -3.04 -1.01
C MET A 89 14.65 -2.01 0.08
N ASN A 90 13.43 -1.46 0.13
CA ASN A 90 13.10 -0.47 1.16
C ASN A 90 13.16 -1.04 2.58
N ILE A 91 12.89 -2.33 2.75
CA ILE A 91 12.90 -3.02 4.06
C ILE A 91 14.31 -3.00 4.68
N PHE A 92 15.34 -2.99 3.85
CA PHE A 92 16.75 -3.00 4.28
C PHE A 92 17.33 -1.60 4.52
N THR A 93 16.52 -0.55 4.33
CA THR A 93 17.01 0.82 4.48
C THR A 93 17.05 1.26 5.94
N LYS A 94 17.99 2.17 6.24
CA LYS A 94 18.13 2.77 7.58
C LYS A 94 16.82 3.45 8.02
N TYR A 95 16.18 4.21 7.14
CA TYR A 95 14.94 4.91 7.48
C TYR A 95 13.77 3.96 7.81
N PHE A 96 13.67 2.82 7.12
CA PHE A 96 12.64 1.83 7.42
C PHE A 96 12.84 1.26 8.84
N LYS A 97 14.08 0.92 9.17
CA LYS A 97 14.46 0.45 10.50
C LYS A 97 14.21 1.53 11.58
N GLU A 98 14.51 2.79 11.29
CA GLU A 98 14.26 3.90 12.24
C GLU A 98 12.77 4.13 12.50
N ILE A 99 11.91 3.93 11.49
CA ILE A 99 10.46 4.11 11.61
C ILE A 99 9.80 2.92 12.32
N PHE A 100 10.16 1.70 11.96
CA PHE A 100 9.47 0.48 12.39
C PHE A 100 10.30 -0.43 13.29
N GLY A 101 11.48 -0.03 13.74
CA GLY A 101 12.42 -0.92 14.43
C GLY A 101 11.85 -1.61 15.66
N ASP A 102 11.05 -0.90 16.45
CA ASP A 102 10.35 -1.42 17.63
C ASP A 102 9.06 -2.21 17.30
N LYS A 103 8.65 -2.22 16.03
CA LYS A 103 7.45 -2.89 15.49
C LYS A 103 7.78 -3.96 14.45
N MET A 104 9.06 -4.30 14.27
CA MET A 104 9.47 -5.27 13.25
C MET A 104 8.86 -6.65 13.44
N GLU A 105 8.51 -7.02 14.66
CA GLU A 105 7.83 -8.29 14.94
C GLU A 105 6.41 -8.33 14.34
N ASP A 106 5.75 -7.19 14.22
CA ASP A 106 4.42 -7.05 13.62
C ASP A 106 4.47 -6.91 12.10
N ILE A 107 5.67 -6.68 11.53
CA ILE A 107 5.88 -6.60 10.07
C ILE A 107 6.07 -8.00 9.50
N LYS A 108 5.25 -8.35 8.52
CA LYS A 108 5.40 -9.56 7.71
C LYS A 108 5.40 -9.21 6.23
N ILE A 109 6.02 -10.05 5.43
CA ILE A 109 6.18 -9.82 3.99
C ILE A 109 5.46 -10.90 3.21
N ILE A 110 4.67 -10.48 2.22
CA ILE A 110 4.21 -11.37 1.15
C ILE A 110 5.18 -11.18 -0.02
N TYR A 111 5.84 -12.27 -0.39
CA TYR A 111 6.79 -12.33 -1.48
C TYR A 111 6.09 -12.87 -2.74
N PRO A 112 5.85 -12.05 -3.77
CA PRO A 112 5.41 -12.56 -5.06
C PRO A 112 6.49 -13.46 -5.67
N THR A 113 6.12 -14.65 -6.14
CA THR A 113 7.04 -15.55 -6.85
C THR A 113 7.37 -15.06 -8.27
N THR A 114 6.58 -14.13 -8.78
CA THR A 114 6.80 -13.45 -10.05
C THR A 114 6.94 -11.96 -9.85
N LYS A 115 7.67 -11.29 -10.74
CA LYS A 115 7.82 -9.85 -10.71
C LYS A 115 6.46 -9.16 -10.89
N LEU A 116 6.12 -8.22 -10.02
CA LEU A 116 4.96 -7.37 -10.19
C LEU A 116 5.22 -6.37 -11.32
N HIS A 117 4.26 -6.24 -12.20
CA HIS A 117 4.26 -5.25 -13.26
C HIS A 117 3.19 -4.20 -12.97
N PHE A 118 3.50 -2.96 -13.30
CA PHE A 118 2.61 -1.83 -13.08
C PHE A 118 2.21 -1.24 -14.42
N ASP A 119 0.94 -0.96 -14.59
CA ASP A 119 0.48 -0.14 -15.69
C ASP A 119 0.69 1.33 -15.31
N LYS A 120 1.12 2.14 -16.27
CA LYS A 120 1.36 3.55 -16.06
C LYS A 120 0.24 4.37 -16.69
N TYR A 121 -0.31 5.27 -15.91
CA TYR A 121 -1.40 6.17 -16.31
C TYR A 121 -0.92 7.63 -16.24
N ASP A 122 -1.50 8.50 -17.07
CA ASP A 122 -1.29 9.94 -17.00
C ASP A 122 -2.18 10.59 -15.91
N GLU A 123 -2.11 11.92 -15.86
CA GLU A 123 -2.88 12.71 -14.88
C GLU A 123 -4.40 12.66 -15.14
N ASP A 124 -4.81 12.36 -16.37
CA ASP A 124 -6.21 12.22 -16.78
C ASP A 124 -6.71 10.78 -16.55
N GLY A 125 -5.83 9.85 -16.17
CA GLY A 125 -6.14 8.44 -15.92
C GLY A 125 -6.16 7.59 -17.19
N GLU A 126 -5.58 8.08 -18.29
CA GLU A 126 -5.41 7.31 -19.52
C GLU A 126 -4.14 6.44 -19.45
N LEU A 127 -4.22 5.24 -20.02
CA LEU A 127 -3.11 4.29 -20.01
C LEU A 127 -1.99 4.76 -20.95
N ILE A 128 -0.84 5.17 -20.38
CA ILE A 128 0.37 5.55 -21.14
C ILE A 128 1.17 4.32 -21.56
N GLU A 129 1.41 3.41 -20.61
CA GLU A 129 2.25 2.24 -20.83
C GLU A 129 1.70 1.03 -20.08
N LYS A 130 1.55 -0.06 -20.80
CA LYS A 130 1.09 -1.32 -20.23
C LYS A 130 2.28 -2.15 -19.76
N LYS A 131 2.27 -2.57 -18.49
CA LYS A 131 3.31 -3.41 -17.88
C LYS A 131 4.68 -2.74 -17.88
N ASP A 132 4.78 -1.58 -17.25
CA ASP A 132 6.08 -0.94 -17.02
C ASP A 132 7.08 -1.93 -16.42
N ASN A 133 8.22 -2.08 -17.08
CA ASN A 133 9.33 -2.92 -16.64
C ASN A 133 10.16 -2.16 -15.59
N THR A 134 9.62 -2.05 -14.39
CA THR A 134 10.40 -1.52 -13.26
C THR A 134 11.72 -2.29 -13.11
N SER A 135 12.80 -1.61 -12.79
CA SER A 135 14.12 -2.22 -12.58
C SER A 135 14.25 -2.98 -11.25
N PHE A 136 13.19 -3.02 -10.44
CA PHE A 136 13.20 -3.59 -9.10
C PHE A 136 12.09 -4.62 -8.88
N TYR A 137 12.27 -5.45 -7.87
CA TYR A 137 11.23 -6.35 -7.37
C TYR A 137 10.43 -5.67 -6.27
N SER A 138 9.12 -5.86 -6.32
CA SER A 138 8.20 -5.37 -5.29
C SER A 138 7.71 -6.51 -4.41
N CYS A 139 7.39 -6.19 -3.18
CA CYS A 139 6.73 -7.08 -2.23
C CYS A 139 5.57 -6.34 -1.55
N TYR A 140 4.76 -7.09 -0.82
CA TYR A 140 3.75 -6.50 0.05
C TYR A 140 4.27 -6.49 1.48
N VAL A 141 4.38 -5.31 2.05
CA VAL A 141 4.75 -5.09 3.46
C VAL A 141 3.46 -5.04 4.26
N CYS A 142 3.27 -5.99 5.14
CA CYS A 142 2.06 -6.16 5.96
C CYS A 142 2.36 -5.87 7.43
N TYR A 143 1.57 -5.03 8.05
CA TYR A 143 1.65 -4.71 9.47
C TYR A 143 0.38 -5.18 10.17
N LYS A 144 0.50 -6.00 11.22
CA LYS A 144 -0.63 -6.55 11.99
C LYS A 144 -1.68 -7.30 11.13
N VAL A 145 -1.28 -7.87 10.01
CA VAL A 145 -2.19 -8.58 9.08
C VAL A 145 -1.92 -10.08 9.06
N LEU A 146 -0.66 -10.48 9.20
CA LEU A 146 -0.20 -11.85 9.06
C LEU A 146 0.59 -12.29 10.28
N GLU A 147 0.55 -13.58 10.58
CA GLU A 147 1.36 -14.20 11.64
C GLU A 147 2.80 -14.51 11.18
N HIS A 148 2.99 -14.78 9.89
CA HIS A 148 4.29 -15.14 9.31
C HIS A 148 4.42 -14.62 7.87
N ASN A 149 5.67 -14.64 7.35
CA ASN A 149 5.94 -14.32 5.96
C ASN A 149 5.34 -15.36 5.02
N VAL A 150 4.92 -14.92 3.83
CA VAL A 150 4.22 -15.77 2.85
C VAL A 150 4.83 -15.61 1.45
N TRP A 151 4.83 -16.69 0.67
CA TRP A 151 5.15 -16.69 -0.76
C TRP A 151 3.87 -16.95 -1.57
N ILE A 152 3.63 -16.14 -2.64
CA ILE A 152 2.43 -16.27 -3.48
C ILE A 152 2.77 -16.30 -4.97
#